data_c253d3b9185462e623e7803dee0df592
#
_entry.id   c253d3b9185462e623e7803dee0df592
#
_cell.length_a   1.000
_cell.length_b   1.000
_cell.length_c   1.000
_cell.angle_alpha   90.00
_cell.angle_beta   90.00
_cell.angle_gamma   90.00
#
_symmetry.space_group_name_H-M   'P 1'
#
loop_
_entity.id
_entity.type
_entity.pdbx_description
1 polymer ?
#
loop_
_entity_poly.entity_id
_entity_poly.type
_entity_poly.pdbx_seq_one_letter_code
_entity_poly.pdbx_strand_id
1 'polypeptide(L)'
;MTNPTAAIIVIGDEILSGRTKDKNIGWLAEQLNSQGIQLREARVIPDIRETIIETVKTMSAAHDLVFTSGGIGPTHDDITTECIAAAFG
;
A
#
# COMPACT_ATOMS: atom_id res chain seq x y z
N MET A 1 -4.52 25.16 -7.24
CA MET A 1 -4.38 24.14 -6.19
C MET A 1 -4.15 22.80 -6.80
N THR A 2 -3.25 22.04 -6.23
CA THR A 2 -2.99 20.68 -6.69
C THR A 2 -3.95 19.73 -5.99
N ASN A 3 -4.41 18.72 -6.73
CA ASN A 3 -5.22 17.65 -6.14
C ASN A 3 -4.37 16.82 -5.19
N PRO A 4 -4.96 16.23 -4.16
CA PRO A 4 -4.22 15.31 -3.30
C PRO A 4 -3.66 14.14 -4.09
N THR A 5 -2.51 13.66 -3.67
CA THR A 5 -1.89 12.48 -4.28
C THR A 5 -1.96 11.31 -3.32
N ALA A 6 -1.99 10.11 -3.88
CA ALA A 6 -2.07 8.87 -3.12
C ALA A 6 -1.11 7.84 -3.67
N ALA A 7 -0.75 6.91 -2.82
CA ALA A 7 0.02 5.73 -3.18
C ALA A 7 -0.64 4.49 -2.59
N ILE A 8 -0.45 3.36 -3.25
CA ILE A 8 -0.88 2.07 -2.71
C ILE A 8 0.32 1.14 -2.58
N ILE A 9 0.38 0.45 -1.46
CA ILE A 9 1.40 -0.57 -1.21
C ILE A 9 0.68 -1.92 -1.18
N VAL A 10 0.99 -2.77 -2.14
CA VAL A 10 0.44 -4.11 -2.21
C VAL A 10 1.44 -5.07 -1.58
N ILE A 11 1.04 -5.73 -0.52
CA ILE A 11 1.91 -6.63 0.24
C ILE A 11 1.52 -8.07 -0.07
N GLY A 12 2.44 -8.84 -0.63
CA GLY A 12 2.14 -10.23 -0.91
C GLY A 12 3.15 -10.90 -1.81
N ASP A 13 3.73 -11.97 -1.31
CA ASP A 13 4.67 -12.79 -2.08
C ASP A 13 3.96 -13.46 -3.25
N GLU A 14 2.70 -13.81 -3.09
CA GLU A 14 1.89 -14.43 -4.14
C GLU A 14 1.66 -13.50 -5.33
N ILE A 15 1.63 -12.20 -5.10
CA ILE A 15 1.53 -11.21 -6.18
C ILE A 15 2.86 -11.14 -6.94
N LEU A 16 3.96 -11.06 -6.20
CA LEU A 16 5.29 -10.98 -6.80
C LEU A 16 5.65 -12.24 -7.59
N SER A 17 5.20 -13.41 -7.11
CA SER A 17 5.47 -14.67 -7.80
C SER A 17 4.55 -14.91 -8.99
N GLY A 18 3.54 -14.09 -9.18
CA GLY A 18 2.58 -14.25 -10.27
C GLY A 18 1.48 -15.27 -9.99
N ARG A 19 1.42 -15.83 -8.79
CA ARG A 19 0.37 -16.80 -8.44
C ARG A 19 -1.00 -16.15 -8.28
N THR A 20 -1.02 -14.89 -7.89
CA THR A 20 -2.26 -14.13 -7.71
C THR A 20 -2.10 -12.80 -8.42
N LYS A 21 -3.12 -12.39 -9.15
CA LYS A 21 -3.13 -11.08 -9.81
C LYS A 21 -3.73 -10.06 -8.87
N ASP A 22 -3.12 -8.89 -8.81
CA ASP A 22 -3.67 -7.80 -8.04
C ASP A 22 -4.91 -7.25 -8.74
N LYS A 23 -5.95 -6.99 -7.95
CA LYS A 23 -7.19 -6.36 -8.44
C LYS A 23 -7.45 -5.04 -7.73
N ASN A 24 -6.66 -4.74 -6.72
CA ASN A 24 -6.92 -3.60 -5.84
C ASN A 24 -6.41 -2.28 -6.40
N ILE A 25 -5.31 -2.31 -7.15
CA ILE A 25 -4.73 -1.08 -7.71
C ILE A 25 -5.71 -0.39 -8.64
N GLY A 26 -6.26 -1.13 -9.61
CA GLY A 26 -7.20 -0.57 -10.57
C GLY A 26 -8.48 -0.09 -9.93
N TRP A 27 -9.03 -0.87 -9.01
CA TRP A 27 -10.24 -0.50 -8.30
C TRP A 27 -10.04 0.77 -7.48
N LEU A 28 -8.94 0.83 -6.71
CA LEU A 28 -8.64 2.00 -5.90
C LEU A 28 -8.42 3.24 -6.74
N ALA A 29 -7.71 3.09 -7.86
CA ALA A 29 -7.47 4.20 -8.77
C ALA A 29 -8.79 4.81 -9.26
N GLU A 30 -9.75 3.96 -9.62
CA GLU A 30 -11.06 4.42 -10.07
C GLU A 30 -11.81 5.15 -8.95
N GLN A 31 -11.80 4.59 -7.73
CA GLN A 31 -12.49 5.19 -6.60
C GLN A 31 -11.90 6.55 -6.23
N LEU A 32 -10.58 6.64 -6.17
CA LEU A 32 -9.91 7.88 -5.83
C LEU A 32 -10.09 8.94 -6.91
N ASN A 33 -10.01 8.54 -8.16
CA ASN A 33 -10.17 9.46 -9.27
C ASN A 33 -11.56 10.12 -9.27
N SER A 34 -12.60 9.36 -8.90
CA SER A 34 -13.95 9.92 -8.80
C SER A 34 -14.07 10.96 -7.69
N GLN A 35 -13.13 11.00 -6.77
CA GLN A 35 -13.10 11.96 -5.67
C GLN A 35 -12.05 13.06 -5.86
N GLY A 36 -11.43 13.12 -7.02
CA GLY A 36 -10.42 14.13 -7.31
C GLY A 36 -9.05 13.84 -6.71
N ILE A 37 -8.81 12.60 -6.30
CA ILE A 37 -7.53 12.18 -5.73
C ILE A 37 -6.78 11.36 -6.78
N GLN A 38 -5.51 11.70 -7.01
CA GLN A 38 -4.71 11.00 -8.00
C GLN A 38 -3.88 9.90 -7.35
N LEU A 39 -4.07 8.67 -7.81
CA LEU A 39 -3.19 7.57 -7.42
C LEU A 39 -1.93 7.66 -8.30
N ARG A 40 -0.83 8.10 -7.70
CA ARG A 40 0.39 8.42 -8.43
C ARG A 40 1.44 7.32 -8.39
N GLU A 41 1.37 6.45 -7.40
CA GLU A 41 2.38 5.42 -7.23
C GLU A 41 1.76 4.15 -6.66
N ALA A 42 2.24 3.01 -7.14
CA ALA A 42 1.86 1.71 -6.61
C ALA A 42 3.13 0.87 -6.48
N ARG A 43 3.31 0.25 -5.32
CA ARG A 43 4.43 -0.66 -5.10
C ARG A 43 3.92 -2.01 -4.64
N VAL A 44 4.48 -3.07 -5.22
CA VAL A 44 4.22 -4.44 -4.78
C VAL A 44 5.46 -4.91 -4.05
N ILE A 45 5.31 -5.30 -2.80
CA ILE A 45 6.44 -5.65 -1.95
C ILE A 45 6.22 -7.00 -1.28
N PRO A 46 7.31 -7.68 -0.90
CA PRO A 46 7.19 -8.91 -0.13
C PRO A 46 6.68 -8.63 1.28
N ASP A 47 6.14 -9.67 1.89
CA ASP A 47 5.62 -9.60 3.27
C ASP A 47 6.79 -9.73 4.25
N ILE A 48 7.62 -8.71 4.28
CA ILE A 48 8.81 -8.63 5.14
C ILE A 48 8.69 -7.35 5.97
N ARG A 49 8.78 -7.49 7.28
CA ARG A 49 8.57 -6.39 8.22
C ARG A 49 9.37 -5.13 7.88
N GLU A 50 10.68 -5.27 7.67
CA GLU A 50 11.56 -4.14 7.41
C GLU A 50 11.20 -3.44 6.10
N THR A 51 10.85 -4.22 5.09
CA THR A 51 10.44 -3.68 3.79
C THR A 51 9.13 -2.92 3.91
N ILE A 52 8.18 -3.44 4.67
CA ILE A 52 6.89 -2.79 4.88
C ILE A 52 7.10 -1.45 5.59
N ILE A 53 7.86 -1.44 6.67
CA ILE A 53 8.12 -0.22 7.44
C ILE A 53 8.78 0.84 6.57
N GLU A 54 9.83 0.47 5.85
CA GLU A 54 10.57 1.40 5.00
C GLU A 54 9.68 1.94 3.88
N THR A 55 8.89 1.07 3.25
CA THR A 55 8.01 1.49 2.16
C THR A 55 6.93 2.44 2.64
N VAL A 56 6.32 2.16 3.79
CA VAL A 56 5.30 3.04 4.37
C VAL A 56 5.90 4.41 4.67
N LYS A 57 7.08 4.47 5.24
CA LYS A 57 7.75 5.74 5.54
C LYS A 57 8.03 6.52 4.27
N THR A 58 8.58 5.87 3.25
CA THR A 58 8.92 6.51 1.99
C THR A 58 7.68 7.04 1.29
N MET A 59 6.63 6.23 1.21
CA MET A 59 5.40 6.63 0.55
C MET A 59 4.70 7.76 1.30
N SER A 60 4.70 7.70 2.63
CA SER A 60 4.05 8.73 3.46
C SER A 60 4.73 10.09 3.33
N ALA A 61 6.04 10.10 3.08
CA ALA A 61 6.78 11.35 2.87
C ALA A 61 6.49 11.93 1.49
N ALA A 62 6.13 11.11 0.51
CA ALA A 62 5.97 11.52 -0.88
C ALA A 62 4.53 11.85 -1.29
N HIS A 63 3.55 11.34 -0.55
CA HIS A 63 2.14 11.47 -0.92
C HIS A 63 1.27 11.88 0.25
N ASP A 64 0.12 12.46 -0.05
CA ASP A 64 -0.83 12.89 0.98
C ASP A 64 -1.52 11.70 1.66
N LEU A 65 -1.80 10.65 0.88
CA LEU A 65 -2.50 9.45 1.36
C LEU A 65 -1.73 8.20 0.97
N VAL A 66 -1.69 7.24 1.87
CA VAL A 66 -1.06 5.94 1.61
C VAL A 66 -2.04 4.85 2.00
N PHE A 67 -2.32 3.96 1.05
CA PHE A 67 -3.18 2.82 1.26
C PHE A 67 -2.34 1.55 1.23
N THR A 68 -2.75 0.56 2.01
CA THR A 68 -2.11 -0.76 1.99
C THR A 68 -3.13 -1.82 1.61
N SER A 69 -2.70 -2.82 0.89
CA SER A 69 -3.50 -3.94 0.48
C SER A 69 -2.68 -5.21 0.58
N GLY A 70 -3.31 -6.33 0.91
CA GLY A 70 -2.60 -7.58 1.12
C GLY A 70 -2.12 -7.73 2.55
N GLY A 71 -1.53 -8.86 2.85
CA GLY A 71 -1.15 -9.18 4.20
C GLY A 71 -2.35 -9.32 5.14
N ILE A 72 -3.52 -9.57 4.59
CA ILE A 72 -4.80 -9.53 5.32
C ILE A 72 -5.28 -10.94 5.63
N GLY A 73 -4.47 -11.75 6.23
CA GLY A 73 -4.92 -13.03 6.75
C GLY A 73 -4.93 -12.97 8.26
N PRO A 74 -5.45 -13.99 8.92
CA PRO A 74 -5.45 -14.01 10.39
C PRO A 74 -4.06 -13.86 10.99
N THR A 75 -3.04 -14.25 10.26
CA THR A 75 -1.64 -14.11 10.70
C THR A 75 -0.95 -12.88 10.13
N HIS A 76 -1.50 -12.28 9.07
CA HIS A 76 -0.85 -11.16 8.38
C HIS A 76 -1.32 -9.80 8.88
N ASP A 77 -2.55 -9.70 9.36
CA ASP A 77 -3.08 -8.44 9.89
C ASP A 77 -2.22 -7.88 11.01
N ASP A 78 -1.80 -8.75 11.92
CA ASP A 78 -0.99 -8.34 13.06
C ASP A 78 0.36 -7.80 12.60
N ILE A 79 0.98 -8.46 11.63
CA ILE A 79 2.29 -8.04 11.10
C ILE A 79 2.16 -6.69 10.41
N THR A 80 1.17 -6.52 9.55
CA THR A 80 0.97 -5.27 8.81
C THR A 80 0.67 -4.13 9.76
N THR A 81 -0.22 -4.34 10.72
CA THR A 81 -0.58 -3.32 11.71
C THR A 81 0.64 -2.92 12.54
N GLU A 82 1.41 -3.89 12.97
CA GLU A 82 2.63 -3.63 13.75
C GLU A 82 3.65 -2.84 12.95
N CYS A 83 3.85 -3.19 11.68
CA CYS A 83 4.80 -2.49 10.82
C CYS A 83 4.39 -1.04 10.57
N ILE A 84 3.12 -0.78 10.36
CA ILE A 84 2.61 0.57 10.17
C ILE A 84 2.80 1.38 11.45
N ALA A 85 2.45 0.82 12.59
CA ALA A 85 2.64 1.48 13.88
C ALA A 85 4.12 1.81 14.13
N ALA A 86 5.02 0.88 13.80
CA ALA A 86 6.45 1.11 13.95
C ALA A 86 6.98 2.20 13.01
N ALA A 87 6.38 2.33 11.82
CA ALA A 87 6.79 3.35 10.86
C ALA A 87 6.41 4.77 11.32
N PHE A 88 5.32 4.91 12.04
CA PHE A 88 4.83 6.22 12.49
C PHE A 88 5.02 6.49 13.98
N GLY A 89 5.33 5.48 14.71
CA GLY A 89 5.36 5.64 16.12
C GLY A 89 6.54 5.28 16.84
#